data_54a6f346196578b47a4ac357e5600eb5
#
_entry.id   54a6f346196578b47a4ac357e5600eb5
#
_cell.length_a   1.000
_cell.length_b   1.000
_cell.length_c   1.000
_cell.angle_alpha   90.00
_cell.angle_beta   90.00
_cell.angle_gamma   90.00
#
_symmetry.space_group_name_H-M   'P 1'
#
loop_
_entity.id
_entity.type
_entity.pdbx_description
1 polymer ?
#
loop_
_entity_poly.entity_id
_entity_poly.type
_entity_poly.pdbx_seq_one_letter_code
_entity_poly.pdbx_strand_id
1 'polypeptide(L)'
;MFRKCFHCILSTLLLTYSVGIGAAQSLFSEDSIQALGLPVVTIVTVGGEEPTCEYVDHPEGMAGYGTRNATKVPGRLTITLDNEMLYDSGPYVKDSSGMRIKIRGNSSAWPQKKPYKVKLEVGADLLRGEKYADRDWLLLKDPELLQTIGFEASRLIGMEWTSGHRYVNVVMNGDYRGLYLLCEPVERNTRCRIDVSKTGYIVESDAYFWCEDLYIPSSLNPFGWTLKYPDADDVTEEQVSFLSRELAQLEESLVGPQYAERIDVESFARWLLAHDILGTWDSYGSNLFISRYDTLDSKVRMPVLWDFDTIFRMEGAWANIHRERFFFHFLLASEDDTFRRAYLWLWNEVHQAVFEGMLSYIDSYAASEEASAVDASMRLDAERWNSGCTCLGDHLDKARAWFRSREAWLDERITEEIGALHIEESHYSPIEQTGPAYNAWGIPVSSGYTGIIIEGVKKYIIKNQ
;
A
#
# COMPACT_ATOMS: atom_id res chain seq x y z
N MET A 1 -51.99 23.35 38.16
CA MET A 1 -52.16 22.78 36.78
C MET A 1 -50.82 22.56 36.05
N PHE A 2 -49.67 22.86 36.64
CA PHE A 2 -48.34 22.76 36.02
C PHE A 2 -47.54 21.49 36.38
N ARG A 3 -47.98 20.68 37.35
CA ARG A 3 -47.23 19.47 37.76
C ARG A 3 -47.49 18.20 36.95
N LYS A 4 -48.59 18.14 36.19
CA LYS A 4 -48.90 16.96 35.36
C LYS A 4 -48.23 16.97 33.96
N CYS A 5 -47.87 18.13 33.44
CA CYS A 5 -47.17 18.21 32.15
C CYS A 5 -45.68 17.83 32.20
N PHE A 6 -45.02 18.02 33.37
CA PHE A 6 -43.58 17.71 33.50
C PHE A 6 -43.27 16.21 33.49
N HIS A 7 -44.20 15.39 33.99
CA HIS A 7 -44.00 13.94 33.98
C HIS A 7 -44.23 13.29 32.62
N CYS A 8 -45.12 13.85 31.79
CA CYS A 8 -45.33 13.37 30.44
C CYS A 8 -44.15 13.70 29.49
N ILE A 9 -43.51 14.87 29.65
CA ILE A 9 -42.37 15.29 28.84
C ILE A 9 -41.13 14.44 29.19
N LEU A 10 -40.93 14.15 30.49
CA LEU A 10 -39.80 13.35 30.95
C LEU A 10 -39.93 11.87 30.51
N SER A 11 -41.16 11.36 30.52
CA SER A 11 -41.43 9.96 30.05
C SER A 11 -41.25 9.80 28.53
N THR A 12 -41.64 10.84 27.78
CA THR A 12 -41.45 10.82 26.29
C THR A 12 -40.01 10.98 25.89
N LEU A 13 -39.21 11.83 26.62
CA LEU A 13 -37.77 11.94 26.38
C LEU A 13 -37.01 10.66 26.77
N LEU A 14 -37.39 9.99 27.85
CA LEU A 14 -36.75 8.72 28.25
C LEU A 14 -37.11 7.58 27.28
N LEU A 15 -38.33 7.54 26.72
CA LEU A 15 -38.72 6.55 25.71
C LEU A 15 -38.03 6.79 24.36
N THR A 16 -37.83 8.03 23.95
CA THR A 16 -37.10 8.32 22.70
C THR A 16 -35.62 8.05 22.83
N TYR A 17 -35.02 8.26 24.02
CA TYR A 17 -33.60 7.95 24.24
C TYR A 17 -33.34 6.43 24.31
N SER A 18 -34.25 5.67 24.92
CA SER A 18 -34.13 4.19 24.97
C SER A 18 -34.41 3.53 23.63
N VAL A 19 -35.28 4.08 22.78
CA VAL A 19 -35.52 3.58 21.43
C VAL A 19 -34.34 3.91 20.52
N GLY A 20 -33.72 5.07 20.67
CA GLY A 20 -32.52 5.44 19.91
C GLY A 20 -31.29 4.56 20.22
N ILE A 21 -31.07 4.26 21.50
CA ILE A 21 -29.96 3.36 21.92
C ILE A 21 -30.24 1.91 21.47
N GLY A 22 -31.46 1.42 21.60
CA GLY A 22 -31.83 0.08 21.16
C GLY A 22 -31.74 -0.10 19.64
N ALA A 23 -32.12 0.90 18.84
CA ALA A 23 -32.01 0.87 17.40
C ALA A 23 -30.54 0.96 16.92
N ALA A 24 -29.71 1.82 17.55
CA ALA A 24 -28.29 1.92 17.27
C ALA A 24 -27.52 0.61 17.61
N GLN A 25 -27.91 -0.03 18.71
CA GLN A 25 -27.29 -1.28 19.13
C GLN A 25 -27.68 -2.48 18.23
N SER A 26 -28.85 -2.46 17.60
CA SER A 26 -29.27 -3.46 16.62
C SER A 26 -28.60 -3.29 15.25
N LEU A 27 -28.23 -2.07 14.87
CA LEU A 27 -27.60 -1.76 13.59
C LEU A 27 -26.19 -2.35 13.49
N PHE A 28 -25.44 -2.38 14.58
CA PHE A 28 -24.08 -2.92 14.68
C PHE A 28 -24.06 -4.33 15.32
N SER A 29 -25.16 -5.10 15.24
CA SER A 29 -25.16 -6.48 15.69
C SER A 29 -24.28 -7.35 14.78
N GLU A 30 -23.73 -8.43 15.32
CA GLU A 30 -22.92 -9.38 14.56
C GLU A 30 -23.65 -9.91 13.33
N ASP A 31 -24.92 -10.29 13.47
CA ASP A 31 -25.76 -10.75 12.36
C ASP A 31 -25.92 -9.67 11.26
N SER A 32 -26.11 -8.40 11.67
CA SER A 32 -26.24 -7.30 10.72
C SER A 32 -24.95 -7.05 9.95
N ILE A 33 -23.79 -7.20 10.61
CA ILE A 33 -22.47 -7.03 10.00
C ILE A 33 -22.17 -8.20 9.04
N GLN A 34 -22.46 -9.44 9.46
CA GLN A 34 -22.31 -10.64 8.61
C GLN A 34 -23.17 -10.55 7.34
N ALA A 35 -24.38 -10.03 7.46
CA ALA A 35 -25.29 -9.86 6.34
C ALA A 35 -24.83 -8.86 5.27
N LEU A 36 -23.75 -8.09 5.50
CA LEU A 36 -23.16 -7.19 4.49
C LEU A 36 -22.38 -7.95 3.42
N GLY A 37 -22.02 -9.23 3.64
CA GLY A 37 -21.39 -10.09 2.65
C GLY A 37 -19.86 -9.96 2.57
N LEU A 38 -19.20 -9.15 3.43
CA LEU A 38 -17.75 -9.14 3.58
C LEU A 38 -17.31 -10.02 4.75
N PRO A 39 -16.08 -10.57 4.72
CA PRO A 39 -15.53 -11.24 5.87
C PRO A 39 -15.48 -10.30 7.08
N VAL A 40 -15.80 -10.87 8.26
CA VAL A 40 -15.75 -10.15 9.53
C VAL A 40 -14.52 -10.61 10.32
N VAL A 41 -13.63 -9.67 10.57
CA VAL A 41 -12.49 -9.84 11.48
C VAL A 41 -12.93 -9.47 12.87
N THR A 42 -13.03 -10.44 13.76
CA THR A 42 -13.36 -10.23 15.16
C THR A 42 -12.10 -10.35 16.01
N ILE A 43 -11.78 -9.30 16.77
CA ILE A 43 -10.64 -9.22 17.66
C ILE A 43 -11.12 -9.12 19.09
N VAL A 44 -10.65 -10.04 19.94
CA VAL A 44 -10.91 -10.01 21.38
C VAL A 44 -9.57 -9.92 22.09
N THR A 45 -9.29 -8.76 22.67
CA THR A 45 -8.05 -8.53 23.40
C THR A 45 -8.13 -9.10 24.82
N VAL A 46 -6.98 -9.46 25.38
CA VAL A 46 -6.89 -9.92 26.75
C VAL A 46 -7.35 -8.80 27.69
N GLY A 47 -8.30 -9.11 28.57
CA GLY A 47 -8.85 -8.11 29.48
C GLY A 47 -9.74 -7.03 28.85
N GLY A 48 -10.02 -7.11 27.54
CA GLY A 48 -10.76 -6.05 26.83
C GLY A 48 -9.95 -4.77 26.63
N GLU A 49 -8.62 -4.83 26.73
CA GLU A 49 -7.74 -3.67 26.62
C GLU A 49 -7.75 -3.11 25.19
N GLU A 50 -7.75 -1.79 25.05
CA GLU A 50 -7.66 -1.09 23.76
C GLU A 50 -6.21 -0.73 23.47
N PRO A 51 -5.74 -0.90 22.19
CA PRO A 51 -4.43 -0.39 21.81
C PRO A 51 -4.40 1.13 21.90
N THR A 52 -3.30 1.66 22.43
CA THR A 52 -3.06 3.10 22.58
C THR A 52 -1.73 3.49 21.95
N CYS A 53 -1.54 4.79 21.69
CA CYS A 53 -0.27 5.37 21.30
C CYS A 53 -0.17 6.80 21.83
N GLU A 54 1.02 7.34 21.85
CA GLU A 54 1.28 8.75 22.10
C GLU A 54 1.33 9.49 20.76
N TYR A 55 0.70 10.68 20.71
CA TYR A 55 0.80 11.59 19.58
C TYR A 55 1.87 12.62 19.89
N VAL A 56 2.83 12.75 18.97
CA VAL A 56 3.97 13.65 19.11
C VAL A 56 3.90 14.69 18.00
N ASP A 57 4.02 15.95 18.39
CA ASP A 57 4.07 17.07 17.45
C ASP A 57 5.42 17.05 16.69
N HIS A 58 5.42 17.59 15.48
CA HIS A 58 6.60 17.61 14.62
C HIS A 58 7.69 18.55 15.17
N PRO A 59 8.97 18.22 14.94
CA PRO A 59 10.06 19.15 15.18
C PRO A 59 10.00 20.37 14.25
N GLU A 60 10.73 21.42 14.58
CA GLU A 60 10.84 22.63 13.73
C GLU A 60 11.30 22.24 12.30
N GLY A 61 10.60 22.72 11.30
CA GLY A 61 10.87 22.43 9.89
C GLY A 61 10.23 21.16 9.33
N MET A 62 9.53 20.37 10.17
CA MET A 62 8.75 19.20 9.76
C MET A 62 7.25 19.53 9.78
N ALA A 63 6.41 18.57 9.40
CA ALA A 63 4.95 18.70 9.42
C ALA A 63 4.27 17.41 9.89
N GLY A 64 3.00 17.53 10.31
CA GLY A 64 2.18 16.41 10.71
C GLY A 64 2.38 15.97 12.16
N TYR A 65 1.65 14.95 12.57
CA TYR A 65 1.74 14.33 13.90
C TYR A 65 2.26 12.92 13.78
N GLY A 66 3.32 12.62 14.51
CA GLY A 66 3.85 11.27 14.62
C GLY A 66 3.21 10.47 15.75
N THR A 67 3.41 9.17 15.72
CA THR A 67 3.00 8.26 16.79
C THR A 67 4.21 7.57 17.41
N ARG A 68 4.23 7.49 18.76
CA ARG A 68 5.23 6.75 19.53
C ARG A 68 4.56 5.86 20.57
N ASN A 69 5.34 4.97 21.13
CA ASN A 69 4.93 4.14 22.27
C ASN A 69 3.61 3.39 22.05
N ALA A 70 3.33 2.96 20.79
CA ALA A 70 2.12 2.19 20.51
C ALA A 70 2.13 0.86 21.26
N THR A 71 1.11 0.64 22.11
CA THR A 71 0.99 -0.57 22.91
C THR A 71 0.69 -1.78 22.03
N LYS A 72 1.40 -2.88 22.26
CA LYS A 72 1.18 -4.19 21.58
C LYS A 72 0.24 -5.03 22.45
N VAL A 73 -1.07 -4.91 22.24
CA VAL A 73 -2.09 -5.58 23.08
C VAL A 73 -2.31 -7.02 22.57
N PRO A 74 -2.17 -8.03 23.45
CA PRO A 74 -2.39 -9.44 23.09
C PRO A 74 -3.89 -9.75 22.95
N GLY A 75 -4.22 -10.74 22.12
CA GLY A 75 -5.60 -11.15 21.90
C GLY A 75 -5.78 -12.35 20.97
N ARG A 76 -7.02 -12.61 20.63
CA ARG A 76 -7.46 -13.60 19.64
C ARG A 76 -8.05 -12.86 18.45
N LEU A 77 -7.76 -13.36 17.25
CA LEU A 77 -8.35 -12.90 15.99
C LEU A 77 -9.07 -14.06 15.33
N THR A 78 -10.32 -13.83 14.93
CA THR A 78 -11.07 -14.74 14.07
C THR A 78 -11.52 -14.04 12.81
N ILE A 79 -11.69 -14.79 11.73
CA ILE A 79 -12.29 -14.33 10.49
C ILE A 79 -13.45 -15.24 10.15
N THR A 80 -14.63 -14.66 9.95
CA THR A 80 -15.85 -15.37 9.54
C THR A 80 -16.42 -14.77 8.27
N LEU A 81 -17.08 -15.58 7.46
CA LEU A 81 -17.89 -15.14 6.31
C LEU A 81 -19.13 -16.04 6.27
N ASP A 82 -20.32 -15.45 6.14
CA ASP A 82 -21.60 -16.18 6.13
C ASP A 82 -21.76 -17.12 7.34
N ASN A 83 -21.28 -16.68 8.51
CA ASN A 83 -21.20 -17.44 9.76
C ASN A 83 -20.27 -18.68 9.72
N GLU A 84 -19.53 -18.89 8.63
CA GLU A 84 -18.50 -19.92 8.57
C GLU A 84 -17.15 -19.37 9.09
N MET A 85 -16.50 -20.15 9.97
CA MET A 85 -15.18 -19.82 10.50
C MET A 85 -14.13 -20.07 9.43
N LEU A 86 -13.50 -18.99 8.93
CA LEU A 86 -12.42 -19.06 7.94
C LEU A 86 -11.04 -19.18 8.58
N TYR A 87 -10.84 -18.49 9.72
CA TYR A 87 -9.59 -18.49 10.46
C TYR A 87 -9.82 -18.22 11.95
N ASP A 88 -9.00 -18.85 12.77
CA ASP A 88 -8.96 -18.64 14.21
C ASP A 88 -7.51 -18.74 14.70
N SER A 89 -6.98 -17.64 15.23
CA SER A 89 -5.64 -17.60 15.82
C SER A 89 -5.51 -18.37 17.12
N GLY A 90 -6.64 -18.73 17.74
CA GLY A 90 -6.69 -19.24 19.11
C GLY A 90 -6.48 -18.16 20.18
N PRO A 91 -6.62 -18.53 21.46
CA PRO A 91 -6.28 -17.66 22.59
C PRO A 91 -4.81 -17.28 22.57
N TYR A 92 -4.48 -16.10 23.12
CA TYR A 92 -3.08 -15.65 23.16
C TYR A 92 -2.22 -16.51 24.05
N VAL A 93 -1.21 -17.11 23.45
CA VAL A 93 -0.07 -17.77 24.12
C VAL A 93 1.18 -17.38 23.33
N LYS A 94 2.09 -16.64 23.97
CA LYS A 94 3.30 -16.13 23.32
C LYS A 94 4.02 -17.23 22.54
N ASP A 95 4.41 -16.94 21.29
CA ASP A 95 5.10 -17.82 20.36
C ASP A 95 4.34 -19.10 19.97
N SER A 96 3.05 -19.21 20.29
CA SER A 96 2.27 -20.45 20.10
C SER A 96 0.90 -20.23 19.47
N SER A 97 0.12 -19.24 19.91
CA SER A 97 -1.23 -18.94 19.37
C SER A 97 -1.67 -17.53 19.69
N GLY A 98 -2.74 -17.08 19.01
CA GLY A 98 -3.25 -15.73 19.18
C GLY A 98 -2.47 -14.69 18.37
N MET A 99 -2.64 -13.43 18.73
CA MET A 99 -2.00 -12.31 18.07
C MET A 99 -1.74 -11.15 19.03
N ARG A 100 -0.98 -10.16 18.57
CA ARG A 100 -0.88 -8.83 19.18
C ARG A 100 -1.34 -7.78 18.18
N ILE A 101 -2.03 -6.76 18.66
CA ILE A 101 -2.51 -5.64 17.86
C ILE A 101 -1.94 -4.33 18.41
N LYS A 102 -1.58 -3.41 17.50
CA LYS A 102 -1.18 -2.04 17.85
C LYS A 102 -1.75 -1.04 16.86
N ILE A 103 -1.93 0.20 17.29
CA ILE A 103 -2.17 1.33 16.37
C ILE A 103 -0.93 1.50 15.48
N ARG A 104 -1.15 1.79 14.19
CA ARG A 104 -0.08 2.06 13.21
C ARG A 104 -0.34 3.38 12.48
N GLY A 105 0.71 3.86 11.82
CA GLY A 105 0.68 5.09 11.04
C GLY A 105 0.86 6.33 11.92
N ASN A 106 1.09 7.44 11.27
CA ASN A 106 1.32 8.75 11.90
C ASN A 106 0.06 9.62 11.77
N SER A 107 -0.02 10.51 10.80
CA SER A 107 -1.21 11.34 10.56
C SER A 107 -2.48 10.53 10.37
N SER A 108 -2.40 9.36 9.76
CA SER A 108 -3.53 8.43 9.59
C SER A 108 -4.09 7.88 10.91
N ALA A 109 -3.29 7.85 11.98
CA ALA A 109 -3.71 7.40 13.31
C ALA A 109 -4.39 8.49 14.15
N TRP A 110 -4.32 9.76 13.74
CA TRP A 110 -4.92 10.88 14.47
C TRP A 110 -6.45 10.83 14.58
N PRO A 111 -7.24 10.53 13.52
CA PRO A 111 -8.70 10.45 13.61
C PRO A 111 -9.18 9.37 14.59
N GLN A 112 -10.47 9.42 14.96
CA GLN A 112 -11.08 8.43 15.88
C GLN A 112 -10.97 7.00 15.35
N LYS A 113 -11.29 6.77 14.06
CA LYS A 113 -11.07 5.49 13.40
C LYS A 113 -9.56 5.28 13.22
N LYS A 114 -9.02 4.22 13.82
CA LYS A 114 -7.58 3.92 13.83
C LYS A 114 -7.21 2.86 12.81
N PRO A 115 -6.09 2.99 12.09
CA PRO A 115 -5.49 1.88 11.39
C PRO A 115 -4.68 1.01 12.38
N TYR A 116 -4.57 -0.29 12.10
CA TYR A 116 -3.91 -1.23 13.00
C TYR A 116 -2.84 -2.07 12.29
N LYS A 117 -1.83 -2.49 13.05
CA LYS A 117 -0.95 -3.60 12.71
C LYS A 117 -1.27 -4.78 13.62
N VAL A 118 -1.51 -5.94 13.03
CA VAL A 118 -1.70 -7.22 13.69
C VAL A 118 -0.46 -8.06 13.49
N LYS A 119 0.04 -8.68 14.56
CA LYS A 119 1.12 -9.67 14.49
C LYS A 119 0.65 -10.98 15.09
N LEU A 120 0.49 -11.99 14.25
CA LEU A 120 0.14 -13.35 14.65
C LEU A 120 1.31 -14.01 15.38
N GLU A 121 1.04 -14.83 16.38
CA GLU A 121 2.08 -15.63 17.03
C GLU A 121 2.56 -16.78 16.11
N VAL A 122 1.69 -17.30 15.26
CA VAL A 122 1.99 -18.27 14.20
C VAL A 122 1.55 -17.72 12.86
N GLY A 123 2.43 -17.71 11.86
CA GLY A 123 2.13 -17.20 10.53
C GLY A 123 0.99 -17.95 9.87
N ALA A 124 0.06 -17.18 9.26
CA ALA A 124 -1.09 -17.70 8.53
C ALA A 124 -1.42 -16.82 7.33
N ASP A 125 -2.08 -17.40 6.34
CA ASP A 125 -2.61 -16.68 5.19
C ASP A 125 -4.03 -16.18 5.50
N LEU A 126 -4.17 -14.91 5.82
CA LEU A 126 -5.45 -14.29 6.11
C LEU A 126 -6.24 -13.91 4.85
N LEU A 127 -5.61 -13.97 3.67
CA LEU A 127 -6.24 -13.68 2.36
C LEU A 127 -6.75 -14.95 1.67
N ARG A 128 -6.42 -16.13 2.19
CA ARG A 128 -6.79 -17.44 1.65
C ARG A 128 -6.27 -17.70 0.22
N GLY A 129 -5.09 -17.18 -0.11
CA GLY A 129 -4.45 -17.35 -1.41
C GLY A 129 -3.32 -18.39 -1.42
N GLU A 130 -3.14 -19.16 -0.35
CA GLU A 130 -2.11 -20.19 -0.12
C GLU A 130 -0.65 -19.69 -0.15
N LYS A 131 -0.42 -18.48 -0.67
CA LYS A 131 0.93 -17.90 -0.82
C LYS A 131 1.26 -16.82 0.20
N TYR A 132 0.26 -16.22 0.87
CA TYR A 132 0.43 -15.02 1.69
C TYR A 132 0.74 -15.31 3.17
N ALA A 133 1.13 -16.55 3.52
CA ALA A 133 1.33 -16.93 4.92
C ALA A 133 2.47 -16.14 5.58
N ASP A 134 2.09 -15.23 6.49
CA ASP A 134 2.99 -14.43 7.31
C ASP A 134 2.37 -14.14 8.69
N ARG A 135 3.18 -13.55 9.58
CA ARG A 135 2.73 -13.12 10.91
C ARG A 135 2.19 -11.70 10.93
N ASP A 136 2.70 -10.82 10.09
CA ASP A 136 2.40 -9.39 10.10
C ASP A 136 1.34 -9.02 9.07
N TRP A 137 0.29 -8.33 9.53
CA TRP A 137 -0.87 -7.91 8.74
C TRP A 137 -1.28 -6.50 9.09
N LEU A 138 -1.89 -5.78 8.15
CA LEU A 138 -2.42 -4.44 8.34
C LEU A 138 -3.94 -4.42 8.19
N LEU A 139 -4.57 -3.56 8.98
CA LEU A 139 -5.95 -3.14 8.82
C LEU A 139 -5.92 -1.63 8.50
N LEU A 140 -5.98 -1.30 7.22
CA LEU A 140 -5.92 0.08 6.72
C LEU A 140 -7.31 0.67 6.59
N LYS A 141 -7.41 1.98 6.77
CA LYS A 141 -8.59 2.75 6.38
C LYS A 141 -8.48 3.03 4.88
N ASP A 142 -9.51 2.72 4.14
CA ASP A 142 -9.58 3.05 2.71
C ASP A 142 -11.00 3.50 2.34
N PRO A 143 -11.41 4.70 2.80
CA PRO A 143 -12.78 5.15 2.65
C PRO A 143 -13.15 5.52 1.20
N GLU A 144 -12.15 5.71 0.32
CA GLU A 144 -12.33 6.14 -1.06
C GLU A 144 -11.86 5.07 -2.08
N LEU A 145 -11.55 3.85 -1.66
CA LEU A 145 -10.99 2.77 -2.50
C LEU A 145 -9.64 3.10 -3.16
N LEU A 146 -8.94 4.10 -2.71
CA LEU A 146 -7.73 4.57 -3.36
C LEU A 146 -6.58 3.55 -3.25
N GLN A 147 -6.50 2.83 -2.12
CA GLN A 147 -5.49 1.78 -1.93
C GLN A 147 -5.69 0.63 -2.93
N THR A 148 -6.92 0.15 -3.07
CA THR A 148 -7.25 -0.95 -3.99
C THR A 148 -6.98 -0.57 -5.45
N ILE A 149 -7.34 0.64 -5.86
CA ILE A 149 -7.06 1.19 -7.20
C ILE A 149 -5.55 1.32 -7.41
N GLY A 150 -4.82 1.83 -6.42
CA GLY A 150 -3.36 1.96 -6.47
C GLY A 150 -2.65 0.62 -6.56
N PHE A 151 -3.10 -0.40 -5.82
CA PHE A 151 -2.54 -1.76 -5.92
C PHE A 151 -2.79 -2.38 -7.29
N GLU A 152 -3.98 -2.20 -7.88
CA GLU A 152 -4.22 -2.69 -9.24
C GLU A 152 -3.35 -1.98 -10.28
N ALA A 153 -3.20 -0.66 -10.18
CA ALA A 153 -2.27 0.09 -11.03
C ALA A 153 -0.82 -0.40 -10.85
N SER A 154 -0.38 -0.64 -9.62
CA SER A 154 0.93 -1.21 -9.30
C SER A 154 1.16 -2.55 -10.01
N ARG A 155 0.16 -3.43 -9.99
CA ARG A 155 0.20 -4.73 -10.65
C ARG A 155 0.26 -4.60 -12.18
N LEU A 156 -0.54 -3.72 -12.78
CA LEU A 156 -0.60 -3.51 -14.23
C LEU A 156 0.67 -2.85 -14.76
N ILE A 157 1.24 -1.90 -14.03
CA ILE A 157 2.52 -1.27 -14.37
C ILE A 157 3.67 -2.29 -14.24
N GLY A 158 3.49 -3.37 -13.50
CA GLY A 158 4.46 -4.44 -13.33
C GLY A 158 5.52 -4.12 -12.28
N MET A 159 5.11 -3.52 -11.15
CA MET A 159 5.98 -3.42 -9.98
C MET A 159 6.39 -4.81 -9.50
N GLU A 160 7.58 -4.93 -8.91
CA GLU A 160 8.11 -6.21 -8.44
C GLU A 160 7.19 -6.88 -7.43
N TRP A 161 6.65 -6.09 -6.52
CA TRP A 161 5.70 -6.57 -5.52
C TRP A 161 4.53 -5.63 -5.39
N THR A 162 3.35 -6.20 -5.20
CA THR A 162 2.11 -5.50 -4.87
C THR A 162 1.44 -6.21 -3.71
N SER A 163 0.99 -5.45 -2.71
CA SER A 163 0.35 -5.99 -1.52
C SER A 163 -0.90 -6.80 -1.85
N GLY A 164 -0.95 -8.05 -1.37
CA GLY A 164 -2.17 -8.82 -1.32
C GLY A 164 -3.15 -8.17 -0.33
N HIS A 165 -4.43 -8.08 -0.70
CA HIS A 165 -5.42 -7.36 0.10
C HIS A 165 -6.85 -7.90 -0.10
N ARG A 166 -7.74 -7.55 0.84
CA ARG A 166 -9.18 -7.73 0.74
C ARG A 166 -9.92 -6.81 1.71
N TYR A 167 -11.13 -6.41 1.38
CA TYR A 167 -11.99 -5.69 2.32
C TYR A 167 -12.56 -6.61 3.39
N VAL A 168 -12.65 -6.08 4.62
CA VAL A 168 -13.21 -6.77 5.78
C VAL A 168 -13.96 -5.78 6.67
N ASN A 169 -14.98 -6.25 7.35
CA ASN A 169 -15.56 -5.55 8.48
C ASN A 169 -14.81 -5.93 9.76
N VAL A 170 -14.53 -4.97 10.65
CA VAL A 170 -13.79 -5.22 11.88
C VAL A 170 -14.66 -4.98 13.10
N VAL A 171 -14.66 -5.94 14.01
CA VAL A 171 -15.26 -5.86 15.35
C VAL A 171 -14.14 -6.06 16.37
N MET A 172 -13.99 -5.16 17.34
CA MET A 172 -13.00 -5.28 18.40
C MET A 172 -13.67 -5.15 19.76
N ASN A 173 -13.51 -6.16 20.61
CA ASN A 173 -14.09 -6.20 21.94
C ASN A 173 -15.62 -5.99 21.92
N GLY A 174 -16.30 -6.52 20.89
CA GLY A 174 -17.74 -6.37 20.69
C GLY A 174 -18.18 -5.00 20.12
N ASP A 175 -17.26 -4.08 19.82
CA ASP A 175 -17.55 -2.79 19.17
C ASP A 175 -17.18 -2.82 17.68
N TYR A 176 -18.13 -2.47 16.82
CA TYR A 176 -17.89 -2.38 15.37
C TYR A 176 -16.96 -1.23 15.05
N ARG A 177 -15.84 -1.53 14.44
CA ARG A 177 -14.80 -0.56 14.06
C ARG A 177 -14.94 -0.05 12.64
N GLY A 178 -15.74 -0.70 11.82
CA GLY A 178 -16.01 -0.27 10.45
C GLY A 178 -15.39 -1.16 9.38
N LEU A 179 -15.42 -0.64 8.16
CA LEU A 179 -14.80 -1.21 6.98
C LEU A 179 -13.29 -0.96 6.99
N TYR A 180 -12.49 -2.00 6.76
CA TYR A 180 -11.04 -1.94 6.64
C TYR A 180 -10.54 -2.71 5.43
N LEU A 181 -9.37 -2.33 4.94
CA LEU A 181 -8.60 -3.12 4.01
C LEU A 181 -7.58 -3.95 4.80
N LEU A 182 -7.78 -5.26 4.85
CA LEU A 182 -6.80 -6.23 5.36
C LEU A 182 -5.76 -6.44 4.27
N CYS A 183 -4.49 -6.15 4.55
CA CYS A 183 -3.44 -6.27 3.54
C CYS A 183 -2.08 -6.62 4.15
N GLU A 184 -1.13 -6.98 3.28
CA GLU A 184 0.25 -7.25 3.64
C GLU A 184 1.02 -5.93 3.86
N PRO A 185 1.90 -5.83 4.87
CA PRO A 185 2.85 -4.70 5.02
C PRO A 185 4.01 -4.79 4.03
N VAL A 186 4.68 -3.65 3.83
CA VAL A 186 5.96 -3.59 3.10
C VAL A 186 7.06 -4.14 3.99
N GLU A 187 7.36 -5.42 3.84
CA GLU A 187 8.33 -6.17 4.64
C GLU A 187 9.00 -7.26 3.79
N ARG A 188 10.06 -7.83 4.34
CA ARG A 188 10.74 -8.95 3.71
C ARG A 188 9.96 -10.25 3.90
N ASN A 189 9.65 -10.93 2.80
CA ASN A 189 9.29 -12.34 2.80
C ASN A 189 9.61 -12.93 1.42
N THR A 190 10.50 -13.91 1.38
CA THR A 190 11.00 -14.52 0.12
C THR A 190 9.95 -15.33 -0.65
N ARG A 191 8.75 -15.51 -0.12
CA ARG A 191 7.66 -16.26 -0.78
C ARG A 191 6.53 -15.38 -1.28
N CYS A 192 6.19 -14.33 -0.56
CA CYS A 192 4.98 -13.57 -0.85
C CYS A 192 5.15 -12.05 -0.84
N ARG A 193 6.29 -11.53 -0.35
CA ARG A 193 6.57 -10.09 -0.29
C ARG A 193 7.88 -9.75 -1.00
N ILE A 194 8.52 -8.66 -0.60
CA ILE A 194 9.79 -8.24 -1.19
C ILE A 194 10.88 -9.26 -0.85
N ASP A 195 11.46 -9.83 -1.91
CA ASP A 195 12.53 -10.81 -1.76
C ASP A 195 13.89 -10.12 -1.67
N VAL A 196 14.50 -10.22 -0.51
CA VAL A 196 15.90 -9.86 -0.27
C VAL A 196 16.59 -10.96 0.52
N SER A 197 17.87 -11.17 0.24
CA SER A 197 18.69 -12.15 0.94
C SER A 197 18.93 -11.73 2.42
N LYS A 198 19.62 -12.57 3.18
CA LYS A 198 20.00 -12.22 4.56
C LYS A 198 20.99 -11.05 4.64
N THR A 199 21.71 -10.77 3.58
CA THR A 199 22.66 -9.67 3.49
C THR A 199 22.09 -8.44 2.77
N GLY A 200 20.86 -8.54 2.26
CA GLY A 200 20.16 -7.43 1.61
C GLY A 200 19.48 -6.49 2.61
N TYR A 201 18.77 -5.52 2.08
CA TYR A 201 18.03 -4.55 2.89
C TYR A 201 16.78 -4.03 2.20
N ILE A 202 15.84 -3.53 3.01
CA ILE A 202 14.69 -2.73 2.60
C ILE A 202 14.67 -1.52 3.52
N VAL A 203 14.67 -0.31 2.96
CA VAL A 203 14.56 0.94 3.72
C VAL A 203 13.49 1.84 3.10
N GLU A 204 12.90 2.67 3.93
CA GLU A 204 11.93 3.68 3.53
C GLU A 204 12.53 5.07 3.73
N SER A 205 12.42 5.93 2.72
CA SER A 205 12.54 7.37 2.95
C SER A 205 11.28 7.83 3.68
N ASP A 206 11.42 8.34 4.90
CA ASP A 206 10.31 8.52 5.82
C ASP A 206 10.29 9.95 6.37
N ALA A 207 9.22 10.68 6.08
CA ALA A 207 9.01 12.03 6.62
C ALA A 207 8.79 12.06 8.14
N TYR A 208 8.46 10.91 8.74
CA TYR A 208 8.28 10.74 10.18
C TYR A 208 9.46 10.02 10.86
N PHE A 209 10.62 9.96 10.21
CA PHE A 209 11.84 9.32 10.72
C PHE A 209 12.19 9.74 12.15
N TRP A 210 11.84 10.96 12.54
CA TRP A 210 12.05 11.51 13.88
C TRP A 210 11.19 10.86 14.97
N CYS A 211 10.20 10.00 14.58
CA CYS A 211 9.45 9.16 15.50
C CYS A 211 10.12 7.83 15.80
N GLU A 212 11.08 7.43 14.96
CA GLU A 212 11.77 6.15 15.10
C GLU A 212 13.02 6.28 15.98
N ASP A 213 13.34 5.24 16.74
CA ASP A 213 14.53 5.19 17.61
C ASP A 213 15.81 5.07 16.78
N LEU A 214 15.71 4.47 15.59
CA LEU A 214 16.81 4.29 14.65
C LEU A 214 16.43 4.76 13.25
N TYR A 215 17.21 5.69 12.73
CA TYR A 215 17.15 6.12 11.33
C TYR A 215 18.54 6.51 10.83
N ILE A 216 18.71 6.56 9.51
CA ILE A 216 19.92 6.99 8.84
C ILE A 216 19.62 8.30 8.11
N PRO A 217 20.35 9.40 8.41
CA PRO A 217 20.13 10.67 7.71
C PRO A 217 20.41 10.56 6.20
N SER A 218 19.58 11.22 5.39
CA SER A 218 19.82 11.39 3.96
C SER A 218 20.64 12.67 3.69
N SER A 219 21.48 12.64 2.68
CA SER A 219 22.21 13.82 2.19
C SER A 219 21.47 14.57 1.08
N LEU A 220 20.53 13.91 0.41
CA LEU A 220 19.78 14.47 -0.71
C LEU A 220 18.42 15.04 -0.33
N ASN A 221 17.93 14.71 0.86
CA ASN A 221 16.56 15.00 1.25
C ASN A 221 16.49 15.31 2.76
N PRO A 222 15.58 16.18 3.20
CA PRO A 222 15.45 16.54 4.63
C PRO A 222 14.90 15.41 5.52
N PHE A 223 14.53 14.28 4.92
CA PHE A 223 13.99 13.12 5.63
C PHE A 223 15.08 12.10 5.95
N GLY A 224 14.77 11.12 6.79
CA GLY A 224 15.65 10.03 7.13
C GLY A 224 15.23 8.71 6.48
N TRP A 225 16.15 7.78 6.41
CA TRP A 225 15.92 6.40 6.03
C TRP A 225 15.56 5.57 7.26
N THR A 226 14.38 4.96 7.28
CA THR A 226 13.95 4.01 8.33
C THR A 226 14.06 2.57 7.82
N LEU A 227 14.36 1.64 8.73
CA LEU A 227 14.60 0.25 8.37
C LEU A 227 13.29 -0.55 8.31
N LYS A 228 13.13 -1.33 7.24
CA LYS A 228 12.07 -2.35 7.11
C LYS A 228 12.67 -3.76 7.09
N TYR A 229 13.91 -3.89 6.67
CA TYR A 229 14.74 -5.06 6.80
C TYR A 229 16.22 -4.66 6.69
N PRO A 230 17.11 -5.10 7.60
CA PRO A 230 16.79 -5.86 8.82
C PRO A 230 15.87 -5.10 9.77
N ASP A 231 15.21 -5.81 10.70
CA ASP A 231 14.36 -5.20 11.73
C ASP A 231 15.22 -4.28 12.62
N ALA A 232 14.73 -3.08 12.90
CA ALA A 232 15.46 -2.10 13.70
C ALA A 232 15.77 -2.60 15.12
N ASP A 233 14.91 -3.49 15.68
CA ASP A 233 15.13 -4.10 16.99
C ASP A 233 16.25 -5.16 16.99
N ASP A 234 16.58 -5.73 15.81
CA ASP A 234 17.52 -6.85 15.66
C ASP A 234 18.83 -6.47 14.95
N VAL A 235 18.93 -5.23 14.42
CA VAL A 235 20.09 -4.78 13.63
C VAL A 235 21.31 -4.53 14.52
N THR A 236 22.50 -4.94 14.03
CA THR A 236 23.78 -4.70 14.72
C THR A 236 24.36 -3.34 14.34
N GLU A 237 25.25 -2.79 15.19
CA GLU A 237 25.98 -1.55 14.90
C GLU A 237 26.80 -1.63 13.59
N GLU A 238 27.32 -2.81 13.27
CA GLU A 238 28.06 -3.05 12.02
C GLU A 238 27.14 -2.96 10.81
N GLN A 239 25.93 -3.50 10.91
CA GLN A 239 24.91 -3.39 9.86
C GLN A 239 24.43 -1.95 9.68
N VAL A 240 24.21 -1.20 10.75
CA VAL A 240 23.86 0.22 10.69
C VAL A 240 24.97 1.02 10.02
N SER A 241 26.24 0.77 10.41
CA SER A 241 27.41 1.42 9.81
C SER A 241 27.59 1.07 8.33
N PHE A 242 27.28 -0.16 7.95
CA PHE A 242 27.25 -0.58 6.54
C PHE A 242 26.16 0.16 5.77
N LEU A 243 24.91 0.13 6.27
CA LEU A 243 23.78 0.78 5.62
C LEU A 243 23.99 2.29 5.47
N SER A 244 24.57 2.94 6.48
CA SER A 244 24.88 4.39 6.40
C SER A 244 25.85 4.70 5.27
N ARG A 245 26.91 3.88 5.09
CA ARG A 245 27.84 4.06 3.96
C ARG A 245 27.21 3.71 2.63
N GLU A 246 26.43 2.66 2.57
CA GLU A 246 25.75 2.19 1.36
C GLU A 246 24.77 3.24 0.83
N LEU A 247 23.94 3.80 1.71
CA LEU A 247 22.98 4.84 1.35
C LEU A 247 23.65 6.14 0.95
N ALA A 248 24.72 6.55 1.65
CA ALA A 248 25.49 7.72 1.26
C ALA A 248 26.13 7.56 -0.13
N GLN A 249 26.70 6.39 -0.44
CA GLN A 249 27.26 6.10 -1.75
C GLN A 249 26.19 6.00 -2.85
N LEU A 250 25.00 5.49 -2.52
CA LEU A 250 23.86 5.51 -3.44
C LEU A 250 23.49 6.95 -3.78
N GLU A 251 23.28 7.80 -2.77
CA GLU A 251 22.91 9.19 -2.96
C GLU A 251 23.97 9.97 -3.76
N GLU A 252 25.24 9.74 -3.49
CA GLU A 252 26.35 10.31 -4.27
C GLU A 252 26.29 9.87 -5.74
N SER A 253 26.01 8.58 -6.00
CA SER A 253 25.91 8.06 -7.37
C SER A 253 24.72 8.63 -8.14
N LEU A 254 23.61 8.91 -7.47
CA LEU A 254 22.40 9.46 -8.09
C LEU A 254 22.55 10.90 -8.58
N VAL A 255 23.48 11.65 -7.99
CA VAL A 255 23.83 13.02 -8.43
C VAL A 255 24.82 12.99 -9.61
N GLY A 256 25.57 11.89 -9.76
CA GLY A 256 26.60 11.72 -10.79
C GLY A 256 26.09 10.95 -12.03
N PRO A 257 26.93 10.86 -13.08
CA PRO A 257 26.55 10.17 -14.32
C PRO A 257 26.63 8.63 -14.22
N GLN A 258 27.09 8.07 -13.10
CA GLN A 258 27.31 6.62 -12.95
C GLN A 258 26.19 5.91 -12.19
N TYR A 259 25.04 6.55 -12.04
CA TYR A 259 23.89 5.98 -11.29
C TYR A 259 23.47 4.61 -11.85
N ALA A 260 23.53 4.40 -13.16
CA ALA A 260 23.12 3.17 -13.82
C ALA A 260 23.94 1.93 -13.41
N GLU A 261 25.12 2.13 -12.82
CA GLU A 261 25.92 1.04 -12.27
C GLU A 261 25.36 0.55 -10.92
N ARG A 262 24.69 1.44 -10.16
CA ARG A 262 24.22 1.16 -8.80
C ARG A 262 22.74 0.84 -8.71
N ILE A 263 21.90 1.46 -9.55
CA ILE A 263 20.45 1.27 -9.49
C ILE A 263 19.94 0.39 -10.64
N ASP A 264 18.86 -0.31 -10.38
CA ASP A 264 18.01 -0.85 -11.42
C ASP A 264 17.17 0.28 -12.02
N VAL A 265 17.69 0.82 -13.12
CA VAL A 265 17.15 2.01 -13.79
C VAL A 265 15.68 1.81 -14.19
N GLU A 266 15.31 0.62 -14.64
CA GLU A 266 13.95 0.31 -15.03
C GLU A 266 13.00 0.36 -13.83
N SER A 267 13.38 -0.17 -12.67
CA SER A 267 12.55 -0.12 -11.47
C SER A 267 12.29 1.31 -10.99
N PHE A 268 13.29 2.18 -11.06
CA PHE A 268 13.15 3.61 -10.75
C PHE A 268 12.26 4.33 -11.77
N ALA A 269 12.45 4.07 -13.06
CA ALA A 269 11.64 4.66 -14.11
C ALA A 269 10.17 4.19 -14.00
N ARG A 270 9.95 2.93 -13.68
CA ARG A 270 8.63 2.32 -13.47
C ARG A 270 7.92 2.96 -12.28
N TRP A 271 8.64 3.19 -11.18
CA TRP A 271 8.11 3.88 -10.00
C TRP A 271 7.67 5.31 -10.34
N LEU A 272 8.51 6.08 -11.05
CA LEU A 272 8.16 7.45 -11.45
C LEU A 272 6.95 7.46 -12.39
N LEU A 273 6.94 6.60 -13.40
CA LEU A 273 5.83 6.48 -14.35
C LEU A 273 4.51 6.17 -13.65
N ALA A 274 4.54 5.27 -12.67
CA ALA A 274 3.37 4.93 -11.88
C ALA A 274 2.79 6.15 -11.15
N HIS A 275 3.64 6.96 -10.55
CA HIS A 275 3.20 8.18 -9.86
C HIS A 275 2.72 9.26 -10.84
N ASP A 276 3.31 9.36 -12.03
CA ASP A 276 2.80 10.23 -13.08
C ASP A 276 1.40 9.79 -13.55
N ILE A 277 1.17 8.48 -13.73
CA ILE A 277 -0.14 7.92 -14.10
C ILE A 277 -1.17 8.15 -12.99
N LEU A 278 -0.82 7.91 -11.73
CA LEU A 278 -1.72 8.04 -10.60
C LEU A 278 -1.93 9.48 -10.13
N GLY A 279 -1.02 10.40 -10.46
CA GLY A 279 -1.11 11.80 -10.06
C GLY A 279 -1.04 11.97 -8.55
N THR A 280 -0.09 11.33 -7.89
CA THR A 280 0.15 11.46 -6.44
C THR A 280 1.11 12.59 -6.13
N TRP A 281 1.07 13.10 -4.89
CA TRP A 281 2.03 14.09 -4.42
C TRP A 281 2.74 13.71 -3.11
N ASP A 282 2.26 12.70 -2.40
CA ASP A 282 2.71 12.38 -1.03
C ASP A 282 3.79 11.29 -0.95
N SER A 283 4.43 10.97 -2.07
CA SER A 283 5.43 9.89 -2.10
C SER A 283 6.86 10.38 -2.35
N TYR A 284 7.13 11.68 -2.28
CA TYR A 284 8.46 12.19 -2.63
C TYR A 284 9.48 12.13 -1.48
N GLY A 285 9.08 11.87 -0.30
CA GLY A 285 9.95 11.80 0.87
C GLY A 285 9.34 10.97 1.99
N SER A 286 8.21 10.35 1.71
CA SER A 286 7.54 9.36 2.54
C SER A 286 7.01 8.29 1.61
N ASN A 287 6.76 7.07 2.11
CA ASN A 287 6.20 5.99 1.30
C ASN A 287 7.08 5.57 0.09
N LEU A 288 8.33 6.00 0.06
CA LEU A 288 9.30 5.66 -0.96
C LEU A 288 10.25 4.60 -0.41
N PHE A 289 10.16 3.40 -0.98
CA PHE A 289 10.95 2.25 -0.55
C PHE A 289 12.01 1.91 -1.58
N ILE A 290 13.21 1.62 -1.09
CA ILE A 290 14.27 1.00 -1.89
C ILE A 290 14.69 -0.30 -1.23
N SER A 291 15.15 -1.23 -2.06
CA SER A 291 15.69 -2.50 -1.61
C SER A 291 16.93 -2.88 -2.41
N ARG A 292 17.77 -3.70 -1.80
CA ARG A 292 18.89 -4.36 -2.48
C ARG A 292 18.86 -5.83 -2.08
N TYR A 293 18.93 -6.73 -3.07
CA TYR A 293 18.80 -8.15 -2.82
C TYR A 293 19.92 -8.69 -1.91
N ASP A 294 21.17 -8.31 -2.19
CA ASP A 294 22.34 -8.70 -1.40
C ASP A 294 23.42 -7.62 -1.43
N THR A 295 24.52 -7.85 -0.74
CA THR A 295 25.67 -6.93 -0.67
C THR A 295 26.75 -7.23 -1.73
N LEU A 296 26.51 -8.18 -2.65
CA LEU A 296 27.50 -8.61 -3.65
C LEU A 296 27.30 -7.84 -4.97
N ASP A 297 26.45 -8.33 -5.84
CA ASP A 297 26.34 -7.84 -7.21
C ASP A 297 24.99 -7.23 -7.55
N SER A 298 23.99 -7.28 -6.63
CA SER A 298 22.67 -6.75 -6.91
C SER A 298 22.65 -5.22 -6.91
N LYS A 299 21.80 -4.65 -7.76
CA LYS A 299 21.52 -3.22 -7.83
C LYS A 299 20.42 -2.84 -6.84
N VAL A 300 20.42 -1.56 -6.45
CA VAL A 300 19.32 -0.98 -5.68
C VAL A 300 18.12 -0.81 -6.57
N ARG A 301 16.93 -1.16 -6.10
CA ARG A 301 15.67 -1.11 -6.83
C ARG A 301 14.56 -0.47 -6.01
N MET A 302 13.51 -0.02 -6.67
CA MET A 302 12.25 0.44 -6.08
C MET A 302 11.21 -0.67 -6.24
N PRO A 303 10.99 -1.51 -5.22
CA PRO A 303 10.24 -2.75 -5.39
C PRO A 303 8.73 -2.56 -5.36
N VAL A 304 8.22 -1.44 -4.84
CA VAL A 304 6.82 -1.30 -4.45
C VAL A 304 6.33 0.14 -4.59
N LEU A 305 5.04 0.29 -4.88
CA LEU A 305 4.25 1.50 -4.64
C LEU A 305 3.46 1.33 -3.36
N TRP A 306 3.37 2.40 -2.58
CA TRP A 306 2.69 2.37 -1.29
C TRP A 306 2.01 3.70 -0.98
N ASP A 307 0.90 3.63 -0.23
CA ASP A 307 0.11 4.77 0.25
C ASP A 307 -0.51 5.63 -0.86
N PHE A 308 -1.69 5.24 -1.27
CA PHE A 308 -2.39 5.82 -2.41
C PHE A 308 -3.48 6.82 -2.01
N ASP A 309 -3.49 7.32 -0.78
CA ASP A 309 -4.52 8.25 -0.30
C ASP A 309 -4.49 9.62 -1.00
N THR A 310 -3.43 9.91 -1.74
CA THR A 310 -3.26 11.14 -2.51
C THR A 310 -3.32 10.97 -4.03
N ILE A 311 -3.71 9.79 -4.56
CA ILE A 311 -3.92 9.64 -6.01
C ILE A 311 -5.04 10.54 -6.52
N PHE A 312 -4.99 10.88 -7.80
CA PHE A 312 -5.94 11.78 -8.47
C PHE A 312 -5.95 13.21 -7.92
N ARG A 313 -4.84 13.67 -7.33
CA ARG A 313 -4.72 15.01 -6.74
C ARG A 313 -3.96 16.00 -7.62
N MET A 314 -3.13 15.51 -8.57
CA MET A 314 -2.29 16.33 -9.44
C MET A 314 -2.92 16.48 -10.82
N GLU A 315 -4.13 17.01 -10.88
CA GLU A 315 -4.83 17.28 -12.15
C GLU A 315 -4.08 18.34 -12.97
N GLY A 316 -3.88 18.08 -14.27
CA GLY A 316 -3.27 19.02 -15.21
C GLY A 316 -1.80 19.38 -14.91
N ALA A 317 -1.14 18.62 -14.04
CA ALA A 317 0.25 18.81 -13.72
C ALA A 317 0.99 17.47 -13.73
N TRP A 318 2.30 17.49 -14.03
CA TRP A 318 3.16 16.39 -13.66
C TRP A 318 3.04 16.16 -12.15
N ALA A 319 3.39 14.97 -11.69
CA ALA A 319 3.68 14.76 -10.29
C ALA A 319 4.99 15.48 -9.93
N ASN A 320 5.00 16.81 -10.08
CA ASN A 320 6.17 17.68 -10.11
C ASN A 320 7.09 17.47 -8.93
N ILE A 321 6.50 17.17 -7.78
CA ILE A 321 7.26 16.95 -6.56
C ILE A 321 8.26 15.80 -6.72
N HIS A 322 7.89 14.73 -7.46
CA HIS A 322 8.75 13.58 -7.72
C HIS A 322 9.83 13.93 -8.75
N ARG A 323 9.47 14.71 -9.78
CA ARG A 323 10.39 15.09 -10.87
C ARG A 323 11.37 16.19 -10.50
N GLU A 324 10.95 17.11 -9.63
CA GLU A 324 11.75 18.30 -9.27
C GLU A 324 12.59 18.09 -8.01
N ARG A 325 12.40 16.99 -7.30
CA ARG A 325 13.05 16.75 -6.01
C ARG A 325 13.62 15.36 -5.91
N PHE A 326 14.51 15.19 -4.96
CA PHE A 326 15.03 13.88 -4.61
C PHE A 326 15.81 13.26 -5.77
N PHE A 327 15.75 11.94 -5.91
CA PHE A 327 16.50 11.20 -6.93
C PHE A 327 16.13 11.62 -8.34
N PHE A 328 14.86 11.79 -8.62
CA PHE A 328 14.35 11.95 -9.98
C PHE A 328 14.75 13.27 -10.61
N HIS A 329 14.90 14.34 -9.80
CA HIS A 329 15.49 15.60 -10.30
C HIS A 329 16.86 15.36 -10.94
N PHE A 330 17.74 14.64 -10.24
CA PHE A 330 19.09 14.37 -10.73
C PHE A 330 19.09 13.39 -11.90
N LEU A 331 18.30 12.30 -11.82
CA LEU A 331 18.21 11.31 -12.89
C LEU A 331 17.67 11.92 -14.20
N LEU A 332 16.67 12.79 -14.12
CA LEU A 332 16.11 13.48 -15.28
C LEU A 332 17.06 14.54 -15.86
N ALA A 333 17.86 15.19 -15.03
CA ALA A 333 18.82 16.23 -15.44
C ALA A 333 20.20 15.67 -15.82
N SER A 334 20.46 14.37 -15.63
CA SER A 334 21.76 13.76 -15.88
C SER A 334 22.18 13.87 -17.35
N GLU A 335 23.50 14.04 -17.61
CA GLU A 335 24.07 13.92 -18.95
C GLU A 335 23.94 12.49 -19.50
N ASP A 336 23.98 11.47 -18.62
CA ASP A 336 23.63 10.11 -18.97
C ASP A 336 22.10 10.00 -19.13
N ASP A 337 21.63 9.77 -20.34
CA ASP A 337 20.21 9.72 -20.68
C ASP A 337 19.55 8.34 -20.44
N THR A 338 20.28 7.38 -19.87
CA THR A 338 19.80 6.02 -19.63
C THR A 338 18.48 5.97 -18.87
N PHE A 339 18.32 6.82 -17.84
CA PHE A 339 17.07 6.90 -17.08
C PHE A 339 15.91 7.44 -17.93
N ARG A 340 16.14 8.53 -18.67
CA ARG A 340 15.11 9.14 -19.54
C ARG A 340 14.66 8.15 -20.62
N ARG A 341 15.62 7.44 -21.25
CA ARG A 341 15.30 6.40 -22.25
C ARG A 341 14.49 5.25 -21.67
N ALA A 342 14.85 4.79 -20.45
CA ALA A 342 14.10 3.75 -19.77
C ALA A 342 12.66 4.19 -19.47
N TYR A 343 12.47 5.43 -18.99
CA TYR A 343 11.15 5.99 -18.74
C TYR A 343 10.29 6.07 -20.01
N LEU A 344 10.89 6.57 -21.11
CA LEU A 344 10.18 6.68 -22.40
C LEU A 344 9.84 5.34 -23.01
N TRP A 345 10.79 4.41 -22.93
CA TRP A 345 10.56 3.04 -23.37
C TRP A 345 9.42 2.41 -22.58
N LEU A 346 9.39 2.54 -21.26
CA LEU A 346 8.31 2.04 -20.43
C LEU A 346 6.96 2.66 -20.80
N TRP A 347 6.91 3.98 -21.03
CA TRP A 347 5.68 4.60 -21.51
C TRP A 347 5.18 3.91 -22.77
N ASN A 348 6.01 3.79 -23.79
CA ASN A 348 5.61 3.19 -25.06
C ASN A 348 5.15 1.73 -24.93
N GLU A 349 5.78 0.96 -24.04
CA GLU A 349 5.48 -0.48 -23.88
C GLU A 349 4.27 -0.75 -22.99
N VAL A 350 4.00 0.07 -21.97
CA VAL A 350 3.02 -0.34 -20.95
C VAL A 350 1.80 0.57 -20.83
N HIS A 351 1.85 1.85 -21.27
CA HIS A 351 0.78 2.80 -20.95
C HIS A 351 -0.59 2.33 -21.41
N GLN A 352 -0.74 1.92 -22.66
CA GLN A 352 -2.02 1.48 -23.21
C GLN A 352 -2.61 0.32 -22.40
N ALA A 353 -1.80 -0.70 -22.11
CA ALA A 353 -2.25 -1.85 -21.33
C ALA A 353 -2.63 -1.48 -19.90
N VAL A 354 -1.94 -0.49 -19.30
CA VAL A 354 -2.26 0.02 -17.96
C VAL A 354 -3.59 0.77 -17.98
N PHE A 355 -3.80 1.71 -18.89
CA PHE A 355 -5.03 2.51 -18.93
C PHE A 355 -6.24 1.65 -19.30
N GLU A 356 -6.15 0.79 -20.32
CA GLU A 356 -7.21 -0.16 -20.68
C GLU A 356 -7.48 -1.14 -19.53
N GLY A 357 -6.43 -1.65 -18.89
CA GLY A 357 -6.53 -2.56 -17.76
C GLY A 357 -7.22 -1.92 -16.55
N MET A 358 -6.89 -0.67 -16.22
CA MET A 358 -7.54 0.07 -15.13
C MET A 358 -9.02 0.32 -15.41
N LEU A 359 -9.38 0.73 -16.61
CA LEU A 359 -10.80 0.92 -16.98
C LEU A 359 -11.57 -0.39 -16.92
N SER A 360 -10.99 -1.47 -17.43
CA SER A 360 -11.58 -2.82 -17.36
C SER A 360 -11.74 -3.29 -15.91
N TYR A 361 -10.74 -3.06 -15.07
CA TYR A 361 -10.80 -3.38 -13.64
C TYR A 361 -11.94 -2.63 -12.95
N ILE A 362 -12.02 -1.31 -13.13
CA ILE A 362 -13.07 -0.47 -12.53
C ILE A 362 -14.46 -0.95 -12.94
N ASP A 363 -14.67 -1.27 -14.22
CA ASP A 363 -15.96 -1.74 -14.72
C ASP A 363 -16.31 -3.13 -14.19
N SER A 364 -15.34 -4.04 -14.14
CA SER A 364 -15.53 -5.39 -13.61
C SER A 364 -15.77 -5.38 -12.10
N TYR A 365 -15.04 -4.54 -11.36
CA TYR A 365 -15.21 -4.38 -9.92
C TYR A 365 -16.59 -3.80 -9.60
N ALA A 366 -17.02 -2.76 -10.32
CA ALA A 366 -18.34 -2.15 -10.14
C ALA A 366 -19.50 -3.15 -10.30
N ALA A 367 -19.31 -4.19 -11.12
CA ALA A 367 -20.31 -5.23 -11.36
C ALA A 367 -20.20 -6.42 -10.40
N SER A 368 -19.24 -6.43 -9.49
CA SER A 368 -18.96 -7.57 -8.59
C SER A 368 -19.89 -7.60 -7.38
N GLU A 369 -20.07 -8.78 -6.80
CA GLU A 369 -20.75 -8.95 -5.50
C GLU A 369 -19.97 -8.26 -4.38
N GLU A 370 -18.63 -8.31 -4.44
CA GLU A 370 -17.78 -7.63 -3.47
C GLU A 370 -18.02 -6.12 -3.47
N ALA A 371 -18.16 -5.49 -4.62
CA ALA A 371 -18.46 -4.05 -4.71
C ALA A 371 -19.78 -3.69 -4.01
N SER A 372 -20.80 -4.52 -4.16
CA SER A 372 -22.09 -4.33 -3.46
C SER A 372 -21.93 -4.44 -1.94
N ALA A 373 -21.16 -5.41 -1.47
CA ALA A 373 -20.88 -5.63 -0.06
C ALA A 373 -20.01 -4.50 0.54
N VAL A 374 -19.03 -3.99 -0.25
CA VAL A 374 -18.20 -2.83 0.13
C VAL A 374 -19.06 -1.57 0.23
N ASP A 375 -19.94 -1.27 -0.74
CA ASP A 375 -20.83 -0.10 -0.70
C ASP A 375 -21.74 -0.14 0.54
N ALA A 376 -22.32 -1.29 0.86
CA ALA A 376 -23.14 -1.46 2.05
C ALA A 376 -22.31 -1.25 3.34
N SER A 377 -21.08 -1.78 3.37
CA SER A 377 -20.16 -1.62 4.51
C SER A 377 -19.66 -0.18 4.67
N MET A 378 -19.42 0.56 3.56
CA MET A 378 -19.07 1.98 3.57
C MET A 378 -20.18 2.83 4.22
N ARG A 379 -21.45 2.53 3.92
CA ARG A 379 -22.59 3.21 4.54
C ARG A 379 -22.65 2.96 6.04
N LEU A 380 -22.44 1.71 6.48
CA LEU A 380 -22.43 1.36 7.90
C LEU A 380 -21.22 1.98 8.63
N ASP A 381 -20.06 2.04 7.97
CA ASP A 381 -18.86 2.71 8.46
C ASP A 381 -19.11 4.22 8.66
N ALA A 382 -19.74 4.87 7.69
CA ALA A 382 -20.10 6.29 7.77
C ALA A 382 -21.07 6.57 8.93
N GLU A 383 -22.05 5.69 9.15
CA GLU A 383 -22.97 5.76 10.31
C GLU A 383 -22.20 5.62 11.62
N ARG A 384 -21.29 4.64 11.72
CA ARG A 384 -20.48 4.40 12.92
C ARG A 384 -19.64 5.61 13.32
N TRP A 385 -19.03 6.29 12.36
CA TRP A 385 -18.08 7.36 12.60
C TRP A 385 -18.66 8.75 12.40
N ASN A 386 -19.97 8.85 12.09
CA ASN A 386 -20.65 10.10 11.76
C ASN A 386 -19.88 10.89 10.68
N SER A 387 -19.34 10.18 9.70
CA SER A 387 -18.67 10.76 8.53
C SER A 387 -19.66 10.90 7.39
N GLY A 388 -19.43 11.86 6.48
CA GLY A 388 -20.26 11.98 5.29
C GLY A 388 -20.33 10.65 4.54
N CYS A 389 -21.53 10.23 4.14
CA CYS A 389 -21.69 9.01 3.33
C CYS A 389 -21.28 9.33 1.90
N THR A 390 -20.22 8.69 1.44
CA THR A 390 -19.86 8.61 0.03
C THR A 390 -20.31 7.26 -0.51
N CYS A 391 -20.78 7.20 -1.75
CA CYS A 391 -21.11 5.92 -2.35
C CYS A 391 -19.93 5.40 -3.19
N LEU A 392 -19.78 4.09 -3.23
CA LEU A 392 -18.74 3.42 -4.01
C LEU A 392 -18.75 3.86 -5.48
N GLY A 393 -19.93 4.02 -6.06
CA GLY A 393 -20.10 4.44 -7.46
C GLY A 393 -19.41 5.77 -7.77
N ASP A 394 -19.51 6.76 -6.88
CA ASP A 394 -18.90 8.08 -7.08
C ASP A 394 -17.36 7.97 -7.09
N HIS A 395 -16.77 7.11 -6.27
CA HIS A 395 -15.33 6.88 -6.26
C HIS A 395 -14.85 6.17 -7.53
N LEU A 396 -15.59 5.17 -7.99
CA LEU A 396 -15.29 4.46 -9.24
C LEU A 396 -15.46 5.38 -10.45
N ASP A 397 -16.47 6.25 -10.47
CA ASP A 397 -16.67 7.24 -11.54
C ASP A 397 -15.55 8.28 -11.57
N LYS A 398 -15.08 8.74 -10.42
CA LYS A 398 -13.91 9.62 -10.30
C LYS A 398 -12.65 8.95 -10.86
N ALA A 399 -12.40 7.71 -10.49
CA ALA A 399 -11.26 6.94 -11.00
C ALA A 399 -11.35 6.73 -12.52
N ARG A 400 -12.52 6.36 -13.02
CA ARG A 400 -12.78 6.20 -14.47
C ARG A 400 -12.54 7.49 -15.24
N ALA A 401 -13.02 8.62 -14.73
CA ALA A 401 -12.81 9.93 -15.34
C ALA A 401 -11.32 10.29 -15.37
N TRP A 402 -10.61 10.03 -14.27
CA TRP A 402 -9.17 10.25 -14.18
C TRP A 402 -8.42 9.49 -15.28
N PHE A 403 -8.56 8.17 -15.36
CA PHE A 403 -7.80 7.37 -16.31
C PHE A 403 -8.13 7.72 -17.76
N ARG A 404 -9.38 8.06 -18.09
CA ARG A 404 -9.76 8.53 -19.43
C ARG A 404 -9.11 9.84 -19.86
N SER A 405 -8.88 10.75 -18.94
CA SER A 405 -8.28 12.05 -19.25
C SER A 405 -6.75 12.04 -19.10
N ARG A 406 -6.23 11.25 -18.19
CA ARG A 406 -4.80 11.28 -17.83
C ARG A 406 -3.89 10.72 -18.91
N GLU A 407 -4.32 9.70 -19.64
CA GLU A 407 -3.56 9.09 -20.72
C GLU A 407 -3.19 10.12 -21.79
N ALA A 408 -4.17 10.78 -22.39
CA ALA A 408 -3.94 11.78 -23.43
C ALA A 408 -3.09 12.95 -22.93
N TRP A 409 -3.31 13.37 -21.68
CA TRP A 409 -2.53 14.47 -21.08
C TRP A 409 -1.06 14.08 -20.90
N LEU A 410 -0.77 12.85 -20.44
CA LEU A 410 0.60 12.35 -20.28
C LEU A 410 1.27 12.16 -21.64
N ASP A 411 0.57 11.63 -22.63
CA ASP A 411 1.11 11.40 -23.97
C ASP A 411 1.60 12.70 -24.62
N GLU A 412 0.78 13.77 -24.53
CA GLU A 412 1.18 15.10 -24.97
C GLU A 412 2.44 15.58 -24.25
N ARG A 413 2.50 15.46 -22.92
CA ARG A 413 3.62 15.95 -22.11
C ARG A 413 4.91 15.14 -22.31
N ILE A 414 4.79 13.82 -22.37
CA ILE A 414 5.94 12.96 -22.64
C ILE A 414 6.51 13.23 -24.03
N THR A 415 5.64 13.40 -25.04
CA THR A 415 6.05 13.75 -26.40
C THR A 415 6.77 15.11 -26.45
N GLU A 416 6.30 16.12 -25.74
CA GLU A 416 6.96 17.43 -25.62
C GLU A 416 8.35 17.29 -24.97
N GLU A 417 8.47 16.53 -23.87
CA GLU A 417 9.75 16.32 -23.20
C GLU A 417 10.74 15.53 -24.05
N ILE A 418 10.30 14.51 -24.77
CA ILE A 418 11.12 13.75 -25.71
C ILE A 418 11.67 14.64 -26.80
N GLY A 419 10.79 15.43 -27.43
CA GLY A 419 11.20 16.38 -28.47
C GLY A 419 12.24 17.41 -27.99
N ALA A 420 12.12 17.87 -26.74
CA ALA A 420 13.05 18.80 -26.13
C ALA A 420 14.44 18.16 -25.84
N LEU A 421 14.50 16.85 -25.65
CA LEU A 421 15.74 16.13 -25.33
C LEU A 421 16.53 15.68 -26.56
N HIS A 422 16.06 15.96 -27.80
CA HIS A 422 16.67 15.50 -29.06
C HIS A 422 17.05 14.02 -29.06
N ILE A 423 16.23 13.17 -28.43
CA ILE A 423 16.42 11.72 -28.44
C ILE A 423 15.98 11.25 -29.83
N GLU A 424 16.95 11.03 -30.73
CA GLU A 424 16.71 10.19 -31.90
C GLU A 424 16.19 8.84 -31.40
N GLU A 425 15.26 8.21 -32.13
CA GLU A 425 14.75 6.85 -31.87
C GLU A 425 15.92 5.84 -31.83
N SER A 426 16.66 5.86 -30.75
CA SER A 426 17.68 4.85 -30.51
C SER A 426 17.07 3.79 -29.61
N HIS A 427 17.02 2.58 -30.13
CA HIS A 427 16.50 1.39 -29.49
C HIS A 427 17.10 1.21 -28.09
N TYR A 428 16.36 1.60 -27.05
CA TYR A 428 16.61 1.07 -25.72
C TYR A 428 16.23 -0.43 -25.81
N SER A 429 17.21 -1.28 -25.78
CA SER A 429 16.97 -2.71 -25.58
C SER A 429 17.20 -2.97 -24.10
N PRO A 430 16.20 -3.45 -23.35
CA PRO A 430 16.45 -3.95 -22.01
C PRO A 430 17.62 -4.94 -22.07
N ILE A 431 18.46 -4.92 -21.04
CA ILE A 431 19.55 -5.92 -20.94
C ILE A 431 18.90 -7.29 -21.07
N GLU A 432 19.21 -7.98 -22.18
CA GLU A 432 18.76 -9.36 -22.38
C GLU A 432 19.36 -10.22 -21.27
N GLN A 433 18.57 -10.46 -20.22
CA GLN A 433 18.88 -11.56 -19.35
C GLN A 433 18.59 -12.83 -20.14
N THR A 434 19.63 -13.42 -20.70
CA THR A 434 19.60 -14.74 -21.38
C THR A 434 19.42 -15.83 -20.33
N GLY A 435 18.19 -15.98 -19.84
CA GLY A 435 17.78 -17.07 -18.97
C GLY A 435 16.85 -18.03 -19.70
N PRO A 436 16.64 -19.23 -19.18
CA PRO A 436 15.67 -20.16 -19.76
C PRO A 436 14.26 -19.57 -19.69
N ALA A 437 13.46 -19.80 -20.75
CA ALA A 437 12.06 -19.40 -20.80
C ALA A 437 11.20 -20.31 -19.91
N TYR A 438 10.23 -19.73 -19.21
CA TYR A 438 9.33 -20.43 -18.29
C TYR A 438 7.86 -20.17 -18.68
N ASN A 439 6.97 -21.12 -18.38
CA ASN A 439 5.53 -20.86 -18.47
C ASN A 439 5.03 -20.03 -17.26
N ALA A 440 3.74 -19.71 -17.28
CA ALA A 440 3.11 -18.92 -16.20
C ALA A 440 3.20 -19.55 -14.80
N TRP A 441 3.57 -20.82 -14.70
CA TRP A 441 3.76 -21.55 -13.43
C TRP A 441 5.24 -21.73 -13.05
N GLY A 442 6.18 -21.05 -13.77
CA GLY A 442 7.60 -21.14 -13.48
C GLY A 442 8.25 -22.45 -13.96
N ILE A 443 7.63 -23.21 -14.87
CA ILE A 443 8.18 -24.44 -15.42
C ILE A 443 8.96 -24.09 -16.70
N PRO A 444 10.23 -24.52 -16.86
CA PRO A 444 10.99 -24.32 -18.08
C PRO A 444 10.25 -24.87 -19.30
N VAL A 445 10.22 -24.11 -20.40
CA VAL A 445 9.54 -24.50 -21.63
C VAL A 445 10.53 -24.67 -22.75
N SER A 446 10.24 -25.65 -23.64
CA SER A 446 11.00 -25.91 -24.84
C SER A 446 10.37 -25.24 -26.07
N SER A 447 11.11 -25.20 -27.19
CA SER A 447 10.60 -24.73 -28.47
C SER A 447 9.35 -25.51 -28.88
N GLY A 448 8.25 -24.82 -29.19
CA GLY A 448 6.95 -25.39 -29.53
C GLY A 448 5.88 -25.28 -28.43
N TYR A 449 6.18 -24.76 -27.28
CA TYR A 449 5.18 -24.48 -26.23
C TYR A 449 4.20 -23.43 -26.73
N THR A 450 2.88 -23.65 -26.49
CA THR A 450 1.81 -22.69 -26.76
C THR A 450 1.20 -22.29 -25.44
N GLY A 451 1.16 -20.98 -25.16
CA GLY A 451 0.68 -20.41 -23.91
C GLY A 451 1.47 -19.19 -23.48
N ILE A 452 1.36 -18.82 -22.22
CA ILE A 452 2.12 -17.69 -21.67
C ILE A 452 3.55 -18.14 -21.41
N ILE A 453 4.50 -17.45 -22.05
CA ILE A 453 5.94 -17.64 -21.82
C ILE A 453 6.48 -16.45 -21.05
N ILE A 454 7.32 -16.71 -20.06
CA ILE A 454 8.08 -15.73 -19.31
C ILE A 454 9.56 -16.00 -19.60
N GLU A 455 10.23 -15.04 -20.23
CA GLU A 455 11.65 -15.09 -20.53
C GLU A 455 12.31 -13.84 -19.96
N GLY A 456 13.03 -13.99 -18.86
CA GLY A 456 13.49 -12.86 -18.07
C GLY A 456 12.31 -12.04 -17.54
N VAL A 457 12.23 -10.77 -17.89
CA VAL A 457 11.11 -9.87 -17.54
C VAL A 457 10.02 -9.82 -18.62
N LYS A 458 10.20 -10.50 -19.76
CA LYS A 458 9.24 -10.47 -20.86
C LYS A 458 8.18 -11.55 -20.72
N LYS A 459 6.92 -11.18 -20.98
CA LYS A 459 5.76 -12.04 -21.04
C LYS A 459 5.18 -12.03 -22.45
N TYR A 460 5.06 -13.17 -23.13
CA TYR A 460 4.34 -13.24 -24.40
C TYR A 460 3.39 -14.43 -24.43
N ILE A 461 2.38 -14.32 -25.28
CA ILE A 461 1.43 -15.38 -25.53
C ILE A 461 1.74 -15.94 -26.94
N ILE A 462 2.16 -17.21 -27.00
CA ILE A 462 2.27 -17.92 -28.28
C ILE A 462 0.94 -18.61 -28.54
N LYS A 463 0.26 -18.18 -29.60
CA LYS A 463 -0.95 -18.83 -30.13
C LYS A 463 -0.56 -19.75 -31.27
N ASN A 464 -1.15 -20.91 -31.33
CA ASN A 464 -1.06 -21.74 -32.58
C ASN A 464 -1.62 -20.90 -33.74
N GLN A 465 -0.82 -20.77 -34.79
CA GLN A 465 -1.30 -20.32 -36.11
C GLN A 465 -2.15 -21.39 -36.75
#